data_aeb649a7f5f19c30f0d798dd74b89b3a
#
_entry.id   aeb649a7f5f19c30f0d798dd74b89b3a
#
_cell.length_a   1.000
_cell.length_b   1.000
_cell.length_c   1.000
_cell.angle_alpha   90.00
_cell.angle_beta   90.00
_cell.angle_gamma   90.00
#
_symmetry.space_group_name_H-M   'P 1'
#
loop_
_entity.id
_entity.type
_entity.pdbx_description
1 polymer ?
#
loop_
_entity_poly.entity_id
_entity_poly.type
_entity_poly.pdbx_seq_one_letter_code
_entity_poly.pdbx_strand_id
1 'polypeptide(L)'
;MLILALDLSLNCTGYSVLKYEDNRITIVEKGIISNKKIPTKLVGKKLLQIEEVLTDLFSRYLFQVIVKEASFNTGKIKSTQRTFEVLGVVLETCYKNGYTDIQEIAAVTVKKLVGGNGKCTKEEVKDALYSYVGYQH
;
A
#
# COMPACT_ATOMS: atom_id res chain seq x y z
N MET A 1 8.01 -9.81 11.32
CA MET A 1 7.10 -8.68 11.09
C MET A 1 6.68 -8.65 9.64
N LEU A 2 5.38 -8.61 9.39
CA LEU A 2 4.84 -8.46 8.04
C LEU A 2 4.43 -7.02 7.78
N ILE A 3 4.76 -6.56 6.58
CA ILE A 3 4.50 -5.19 6.13
C ILE A 3 3.71 -5.28 4.82
N LEU A 4 2.63 -4.53 4.71
CA LEU A 4 1.93 -4.33 3.45
C LEU A 4 2.31 -2.96 2.91
N ALA A 5 2.93 -2.92 1.74
CA ALA A 5 3.28 -1.67 1.06
C ALA A 5 2.34 -1.47 -0.13
N LEU A 6 1.78 -0.27 -0.25
CA LEU A 6 0.78 0.06 -1.25
C LEU A 6 1.20 1.30 -2.06
N ASP A 7 1.18 1.15 -3.38
CA ASP A 7 1.34 2.26 -4.33
C ASP A 7 -0.03 2.48 -4.99
N LEU A 8 -0.79 3.43 -4.48
CA LEU A 8 -2.21 3.60 -4.80
C LEU A 8 -2.44 4.29 -6.13
N SER A 9 -3.27 3.67 -6.96
CA SER A 9 -3.74 4.22 -8.23
C SER A 9 -5.05 3.51 -8.59
N LEU A 10 -5.98 4.22 -9.20
CA LEU A 10 -7.25 3.61 -9.60
C LEU A 10 -7.07 2.48 -10.62
N ASN A 11 -6.19 2.67 -11.60
CA ASN A 11 -6.03 1.71 -12.68
C ASN A 11 -4.93 0.68 -12.47
N CYS A 12 -4.02 0.93 -11.56
CA CYS A 12 -2.86 0.06 -11.39
C CYS A 12 -2.26 0.22 -9.99
N THR A 13 -2.97 -0.29 -8.98
CA THR A 13 -2.47 -0.28 -7.61
C THR A 13 -1.44 -1.40 -7.44
N GLY A 14 -0.22 -1.02 -7.06
CA GLY A 14 0.82 -1.99 -6.73
C GLY A 14 0.79 -2.34 -5.25
N TYR A 15 1.10 -3.60 -4.93
CA TYR A 15 1.25 -4.02 -3.55
C TYR A 15 2.41 -5.00 -3.38
N SER A 16 2.99 -5.00 -2.20
CA SER A 16 3.97 -5.99 -1.77
C SER A 16 3.69 -6.41 -0.33
N VAL A 17 3.76 -7.70 -0.10
CA VAL A 17 3.78 -8.27 1.25
C VAL A 17 5.23 -8.56 1.57
N LEU A 18 5.76 -7.90 2.57
CA LEU A 18 7.17 -7.98 2.94
C LEU A 18 7.30 -8.55 4.34
N LYS A 19 8.34 -9.36 4.54
CA LYS A 19 8.73 -9.84 5.85
C LYS A 19 10.02 -9.14 6.27
N TYR A 20 9.97 -8.45 7.40
CA TYR A 20 11.15 -7.84 8.00
C TYR A 20 11.54 -8.62 9.23
N GLU A 21 12.73 -9.22 9.19
CA GLU A 21 13.24 -10.08 10.25
C GLU A 21 14.78 -10.09 10.20
N ASP A 22 15.43 -10.01 11.35
CA ASP A 22 16.89 -10.04 11.46
C ASP A 22 17.58 -9.02 10.54
N ASN A 23 17.03 -7.82 10.45
CA ASN A 23 17.52 -6.74 9.59
C ASN A 23 17.46 -7.06 8.08
N ARG A 24 16.65 -8.04 7.69
CA ARG A 24 16.45 -8.41 6.29
C ARG A 24 15.01 -8.23 5.87
N ILE A 25 14.82 -7.80 4.62
CA ILE A 25 13.52 -7.78 3.97
C ILE A 25 13.44 -8.95 3.00
N THR A 26 12.38 -9.72 3.11
CA THR A 26 12.06 -10.78 2.17
C THR A 26 10.70 -10.48 1.55
N ILE A 27 10.59 -10.64 0.24
CA ILE A 27 9.32 -10.50 -0.46
C ILE A 27 8.55 -11.80 -0.28
N VAL A 28 7.37 -11.71 0.34
CA VAL A 28 6.49 -12.86 0.50
C VAL A 28 5.57 -12.98 -0.71
N GLU A 29 5.04 -11.85 -1.16
CA GLU A 29 4.13 -11.79 -2.30
C GLU A 29 4.15 -10.37 -2.84
N LYS A 30 3.99 -10.21 -4.15
CA LYS A 30 3.78 -8.89 -4.75
C LYS A 30 2.84 -9.03 -5.94
N GLY A 31 2.17 -7.94 -6.28
CA GLY A 31 1.27 -7.94 -7.41
C GLY A 31 0.78 -6.56 -7.78
N ILE A 32 -0.04 -6.55 -8.80
CA ILE A 32 -0.67 -5.34 -9.32
C ILE A 32 -2.15 -5.61 -9.43
N ILE A 33 -2.95 -4.66 -8.94
CA ILE A 33 -4.41 -4.69 -9.13
C ILE A 33 -4.69 -3.89 -10.39
N SER A 34 -4.82 -4.58 -11.52
CA SER A 34 -5.05 -3.93 -12.80
C SER A 34 -6.55 -3.77 -13.08
N ASN A 35 -6.98 -2.53 -13.24
CA ASN A 35 -8.35 -2.17 -13.58
C ASN A 35 -8.46 -1.65 -15.01
N LYS A 36 -7.41 -1.80 -15.82
CA LYS A 36 -7.35 -1.21 -17.17
C LYS A 36 -8.40 -1.77 -18.12
N LYS A 37 -8.85 -3.01 -17.91
CA LYS A 37 -9.89 -3.64 -18.74
C LYS A 37 -11.30 -3.24 -18.33
N ILE A 38 -11.48 -2.60 -17.17
CA ILE A 38 -12.77 -2.12 -16.71
C ILE A 38 -13.04 -0.77 -17.38
N PRO A 39 -14.23 -0.57 -17.99
CA PRO A 39 -14.54 0.71 -18.65
C PRO A 39 -14.34 1.91 -17.72
N THR A 40 -13.83 3.00 -18.28
CA THR A 40 -13.46 4.21 -17.52
C THR A 40 -14.59 4.77 -16.67
N LYS A 41 -15.84 4.68 -17.15
CA LYS A 41 -17.00 5.19 -16.43
C LYS A 41 -17.40 4.34 -15.22
N LEU A 42 -16.91 3.11 -15.12
CA LEU A 42 -17.26 2.20 -14.03
C LEU A 42 -16.28 2.30 -12.87
N VAL A 43 -16.14 3.50 -12.32
CA VAL A 43 -15.22 3.78 -11.21
C VAL A 43 -15.54 2.92 -9.99
N GLY A 44 -16.81 2.78 -9.64
CA GLY A 44 -17.22 1.95 -8.51
C GLY A 44 -16.76 0.51 -8.62
N LYS A 45 -16.81 -0.06 -9.84
CA LYS A 45 -16.35 -1.43 -10.08
C LYS A 45 -14.82 -1.53 -9.89
N LYS A 46 -14.08 -0.52 -10.31
CA LYS A 46 -12.64 -0.47 -10.11
C LYS A 46 -12.28 -0.40 -8.62
N LEU A 47 -13.01 0.42 -7.87
CA LEU A 47 -12.83 0.55 -6.43
C LEU A 47 -13.17 -0.75 -5.70
N LEU A 48 -14.25 -1.42 -6.11
CA LEU A 48 -14.63 -2.71 -5.54
C LEU A 48 -13.56 -3.76 -5.74
N GLN A 49 -12.91 -3.79 -6.91
CA GLN A 49 -11.83 -4.74 -7.18
C GLN A 49 -10.64 -4.51 -6.25
N ILE A 50 -10.31 -3.24 -5.97
CA ILE A 50 -9.25 -2.92 -5.01
C ILE A 50 -9.63 -3.44 -3.62
N GLU A 51 -10.85 -3.19 -3.18
CA GLU A 51 -11.35 -3.68 -1.89
C GLU A 51 -11.27 -5.21 -1.80
N GLU A 52 -11.69 -5.91 -2.84
CA GLU A 52 -11.69 -7.37 -2.86
C GLU A 52 -10.28 -7.95 -2.73
N VAL A 53 -9.31 -7.39 -3.46
CA VAL A 53 -7.92 -7.86 -3.38
C VAL A 53 -7.33 -7.60 -2.01
N LEU A 54 -7.57 -6.41 -1.44
CA LEU A 54 -7.09 -6.09 -0.10
C LEU A 54 -7.74 -7.00 0.95
N THR A 55 -9.02 -7.25 0.84
CA THR A 55 -9.74 -8.14 1.76
C THR A 55 -9.15 -9.54 1.71
N ASP A 56 -8.82 -10.02 0.51
CA ASP A 56 -8.15 -11.32 0.35
C ASP A 56 -6.79 -11.33 1.06
N LEU A 57 -5.98 -10.28 0.88
CA LEU A 57 -4.68 -10.17 1.55
C LEU A 57 -4.85 -10.19 3.07
N PHE A 58 -5.82 -9.45 3.60
CA PHE A 58 -6.08 -9.41 5.03
C PHE A 58 -6.60 -10.74 5.58
N SER A 59 -7.23 -11.55 4.76
CA SER A 59 -7.67 -12.89 5.16
C SER A 59 -6.51 -13.88 5.24
N ARG A 60 -5.45 -13.66 4.48
CA ARG A 60 -4.30 -14.57 4.41
C ARG A 60 -3.13 -14.16 5.30
N TYR A 61 -3.01 -12.89 5.63
CA TYR A 61 -1.88 -12.35 6.39
C TYR A 61 -2.33 -11.47 7.54
N LEU A 62 -1.56 -11.49 8.62
CA LEU A 62 -1.70 -10.54 9.71
C LEU A 62 -0.53 -9.56 9.61
N PHE A 63 -0.81 -8.33 9.23
CA PHE A 63 0.20 -7.31 9.07
C PHE A 63 0.44 -6.54 10.38
N GLN A 64 1.69 -6.21 10.65
CA GLN A 64 2.04 -5.33 11.76
C GLN A 64 2.11 -3.88 11.30
N VAL A 65 2.44 -3.65 10.02
CA VAL A 65 2.56 -2.31 9.45
C VAL A 65 1.95 -2.28 8.07
N ILE A 66 1.21 -1.21 7.77
CA ILE A 66 0.73 -0.91 6.42
C ILE A 66 1.30 0.46 6.05
N VAL A 67 1.98 0.54 4.91
CA VAL A 67 2.58 1.79 4.43
C VAL A 67 2.04 2.17 3.07
N LYS A 68 1.87 3.45 2.83
CA LYS A 68 1.51 4.01 1.53
C LYS A 68 2.26 5.33 1.33
N GLU A 69 2.30 5.80 0.09
CA GLU A 69 2.90 7.10 -0.17
C GLU A 69 2.03 8.22 0.41
N ALA A 70 2.68 9.30 0.81
CA ALA A 70 1.97 10.50 1.25
C ALA A 70 1.17 11.07 0.09
N SER A 71 -0.08 11.44 0.34
CA SER A 71 -0.94 12.03 -0.68
C SER A 71 -0.41 13.38 -1.13
N PHE A 72 -0.45 13.63 -2.43
CA PHE A 72 -0.02 14.90 -3.00
C PHE A 72 -0.92 15.30 -4.15
N ASN A 73 -0.92 16.60 -4.46
CA ASN A 73 -1.67 17.13 -5.57
C ASN A 73 -0.85 16.99 -6.86
N THR A 74 -1.38 16.27 -7.85
CA THR A 74 -0.70 16.04 -9.14
C THR A 74 -0.80 17.24 -10.08
N GLY A 75 -1.57 18.29 -9.71
CA GLY A 75 -1.88 19.40 -10.59
C GLY A 75 -3.01 19.10 -11.58
N LYS A 76 -3.47 17.86 -11.63
CA LYS A 76 -4.60 17.43 -12.48
C LYS A 76 -5.77 17.09 -11.58
N ILE A 77 -6.83 17.87 -11.63
CA ILE A 77 -7.99 17.74 -10.73
C ILE A 77 -8.58 16.33 -10.77
N LYS A 78 -8.80 15.77 -11.97
CA LYS A 78 -9.39 14.45 -12.11
C LYS A 78 -8.52 13.34 -11.51
N SER A 79 -7.20 13.35 -11.78
CA SER A 79 -6.28 12.38 -11.23
C SER A 79 -6.21 12.46 -9.70
N THR A 80 -6.20 13.67 -9.16
CA THR A 80 -6.19 13.89 -7.72
C THR A 80 -7.47 13.37 -7.08
N GLN A 81 -8.62 13.65 -7.70
CA GLN A 81 -9.91 13.17 -7.23
C GLN A 81 -9.94 11.64 -7.17
N ARG A 82 -9.51 10.97 -8.25
CA ARG A 82 -9.47 9.50 -8.30
C ARG A 82 -8.55 8.91 -7.23
N THR A 83 -7.42 9.54 -7.00
CA THR A 83 -6.48 9.10 -5.94
C THR A 83 -7.15 9.17 -4.56
N PHE A 84 -7.89 10.23 -4.26
CA PHE A 84 -8.59 10.35 -2.98
C PHE A 84 -9.74 9.35 -2.86
N GLU A 85 -10.41 9.02 -3.95
CA GLU A 85 -11.44 7.97 -3.93
C GLU A 85 -10.83 6.61 -3.60
N VAL A 86 -9.70 6.27 -4.21
CA VAL A 86 -8.96 5.05 -3.91
C VAL A 86 -8.53 5.04 -2.45
N LEU A 87 -7.98 6.15 -1.98
CA LEU A 87 -7.55 6.27 -0.59
C LEU A 87 -8.71 6.03 0.38
N GLY A 88 -9.88 6.58 0.10
CA GLY A 88 -11.06 6.37 0.93
C GLY A 88 -11.43 4.90 1.04
N VAL A 89 -11.44 4.18 -0.07
CA VAL A 89 -11.75 2.75 -0.10
C VAL A 89 -10.68 1.96 0.67
N VAL A 90 -9.41 2.29 0.49
CA VAL A 90 -8.31 1.61 1.17
C VAL A 90 -8.41 1.83 2.69
N LEU A 91 -8.62 3.06 3.13
CA LEU A 91 -8.75 3.37 4.55
C LEU A 91 -9.92 2.62 5.19
N GLU A 92 -11.07 2.61 4.52
CA GLU A 92 -12.25 1.91 5.02
C GLU A 92 -12.03 0.40 5.07
N THR A 93 -11.44 -0.18 4.02
CA THR A 93 -11.15 -1.61 3.96
C THR A 93 -10.19 -2.02 5.06
N CYS A 94 -9.15 -1.23 5.28
CA CYS A 94 -8.20 -1.47 6.37
C CYS A 94 -8.91 -1.43 7.73
N TYR A 95 -9.75 -0.43 7.96
CA TYR A 95 -10.48 -0.29 9.21
C TYR A 95 -11.40 -1.47 9.48
N LYS A 96 -12.14 -1.92 8.47
CA LYS A 96 -13.01 -3.10 8.58
C LYS A 96 -12.24 -4.36 8.99
N ASN A 97 -10.96 -4.42 8.68
CA ASN A 97 -10.11 -5.57 8.97
C ASN A 97 -9.21 -5.36 10.20
N GLY A 98 -9.49 -4.33 10.99
CA GLY A 98 -8.80 -4.09 12.26
C GLY A 98 -7.54 -3.23 12.17
N TYR A 99 -7.27 -2.63 11.01
CA TYR A 99 -6.09 -1.77 10.82
C TYR A 99 -6.48 -0.30 10.89
N THR A 100 -6.16 0.35 11.98
CA THR A 100 -6.55 1.74 12.24
C THR A 100 -5.46 2.75 11.89
N ASP A 101 -4.23 2.28 11.68
CA ASP A 101 -3.07 3.15 11.49
C ASP A 101 -2.30 2.75 10.24
N ILE A 102 -2.36 3.61 9.21
CA ILE A 102 -1.61 3.43 7.97
C ILE A 102 -0.51 4.48 7.94
N GLN A 103 0.74 4.02 7.79
CA GLN A 103 1.90 4.91 7.78
C GLN A 103 2.06 5.56 6.40
N GLU A 104 2.30 6.87 6.37
CA GLU A 104 2.59 7.59 5.14
C GLU A 104 4.09 7.82 5.04
N ILE A 105 4.66 7.45 3.91
CA ILE A 105 6.11 7.58 3.68
C ILE A 105 6.36 8.19 2.30
N ALA A 106 7.61 8.56 2.03
CA ALA A 106 7.98 9.16 0.76
C ALA A 106 7.67 8.22 -0.41
N ALA A 107 7.15 8.78 -1.51
CA ALA A 107 6.78 8.01 -2.69
C ALA A 107 7.93 7.15 -3.22
N VAL A 108 9.16 7.67 -3.20
CA VAL A 108 10.35 6.94 -3.65
C VAL A 108 10.53 5.67 -2.83
N THR A 109 10.36 5.76 -1.51
CA THR A 109 10.51 4.61 -0.61
C THR A 109 9.40 3.59 -0.86
N VAL A 110 8.15 4.04 -1.02
CA VAL A 110 7.03 3.14 -1.33
C VAL A 110 7.29 2.38 -2.62
N LYS A 111 7.73 3.07 -3.66
CA LYS A 111 8.00 2.44 -4.96
C LYS A 111 9.09 1.38 -4.87
N LYS A 112 10.11 1.61 -4.06
CA LYS A 112 11.15 0.61 -3.83
C LYS A 112 10.61 -0.61 -3.09
N LEU A 113 9.78 -0.40 -2.08
CA LEU A 113 9.16 -1.48 -1.31
C LEU A 113 8.21 -2.30 -2.19
N VAL A 114 7.34 -1.62 -2.95
CA VAL A 114 6.37 -2.28 -3.84
C VAL A 114 7.07 -2.94 -5.03
N GLY A 115 8.10 -2.29 -5.59
CA GLY A 115 8.88 -2.85 -6.68
C GLY A 115 9.57 -4.15 -6.31
N GLY A 116 9.82 -4.36 -5.02
CA GLY A 116 10.36 -5.62 -4.53
C GLY A 116 11.71 -5.98 -5.10
N ASN A 117 12.53 -4.98 -5.42
CA ASN A 117 13.83 -5.22 -6.06
C ASN A 117 14.92 -5.61 -5.06
N GLY A 118 14.59 -5.77 -3.79
CA GLY A 118 15.53 -6.18 -2.76
C GLY A 118 16.57 -5.13 -2.41
N LYS A 119 16.51 -3.96 -3.04
CA LYS A 119 17.50 -2.89 -2.88
C LYS A 119 17.10 -1.84 -1.86
N CYS A 120 16.03 -2.06 -1.11
CA CYS A 120 15.70 -1.18 0.00
C CYS A 120 16.80 -1.29 1.04
N THR A 121 17.40 -0.16 1.39
CA THR A 121 18.40 -0.14 2.43
C THR A 121 17.74 -0.32 3.78
N LYS A 122 18.54 -0.75 4.76
CA LYS A 122 18.10 -0.84 6.15
C LYS A 122 17.54 0.50 6.64
N GLU A 123 18.14 1.61 6.22
CA GLU A 123 17.71 2.96 6.57
C GLU A 123 16.31 3.27 6.01
N GLU A 124 16.07 2.93 4.75
CA GLU A 124 14.77 3.16 4.10
C GLU A 124 13.67 2.38 4.80
N VAL A 125 13.95 1.14 5.22
CA VAL A 125 12.98 0.34 5.96
C VAL A 125 12.74 0.93 7.35
N LYS A 126 13.79 1.36 8.02
CA LYS A 126 13.66 2.01 9.32
C LYS A 126 12.80 3.27 9.22
N ASP A 127 13.01 4.09 8.20
CA ASP A 127 12.22 5.29 7.99
C ASP A 127 10.75 4.95 7.76
N ALA A 128 10.47 3.91 6.96
CA ALA A 128 9.12 3.45 6.71
C ALA A 128 8.43 2.95 7.97
N LEU A 129 9.19 2.35 8.89
CA LEU A 129 8.67 1.75 10.10
C LEU A 129 8.87 2.63 11.34
N TYR A 130 9.49 3.78 11.20
CA TYR A 130 9.96 4.58 12.34
C TYR A 130 8.85 4.87 13.36
N SER A 131 7.69 5.30 12.89
CA SER A 131 6.58 5.61 13.78
C SER A 131 6.00 4.37 14.48
N TYR A 132 6.33 3.19 14.00
CA TYR A 132 5.86 1.92 14.56
C TYR A 132 6.94 1.21 15.36
N VAL A 133 8.16 1.14 14.82
CA VAL A 133 9.25 0.36 15.41
C VAL A 133 10.18 1.22 16.27
N GLY A 134 10.35 2.49 15.92
CA GLY A 134 11.29 3.38 16.59
C GLY A 134 11.04 3.54 18.08
N TYR A 135 9.78 3.58 18.50
CA TYR A 135 9.42 3.72 19.90
C TYR A 135 9.36 2.39 20.65
N GLN A 136 9.64 1.30 19.98
CA GLN A 136 9.74 -0.02 20.60
C GLN A 136 11.19 -0.33 21.01
N HIS A 137 12.09 0.55 20.64
CA HIS A 137 13.50 0.44 21.00
C HIS A 137 13.85 1.42 22.15
#